data_ca106d940b5148475b5858a181c6fb1b
#
_entry.id   ca106d940b5148475b5858a181c6fb1b
#
_cell.length_a   1.000
_cell.length_b   1.000
_cell.length_c   1.000
_cell.angle_alpha   90.00
_cell.angle_beta   90.00
_cell.angle_gamma   90.00
#
_symmetry.space_group_name_H-M   'P 1'
#
loop_
_entity.id
_entity.type
_entity.pdbx_description
1 polymer ?
#
loop_
_entity_poly.entity_id
_entity_poly.type
_entity_poly.pdbx_seq_one_letter_code
_entity_poly.pdbx_strand_id
1 'polypeptide(L)'
;MESMNDVATKQTTDETHYDVIIAGAGISGLLVAHRYCLANPEGKVLILERDSRAGGRLGTVNSHQDVDARGQGFNSISPRLYEFWNQAIKQDPEADDLPSLVSGKQTKTAVLMGNKFSEVETKNLYSEKGARILGGMAAQRQWKDVQALFDAEDKFDKTFADVWKAPRKSPATMVLETYAQAAGITNIWEASPGAISERSSFYTSEPYTGDWTPALKALSQKFEASGQLTLRTNARIINADHDGDEWHLQTSQGHFFGERLVIAQAPWIASQWLAKKLWPTQLLTVVNKTKPVSLVTLSCPVEAGDTSSLAHMIVIPAEGVQATVSPKEIVFQATIDYELSLQAPDVVKAVKRLKRAHKKLLAAAPELKTGVERVALVPVGWAQTPTLQERKHLDRLDMAKIQDRHLAFCGDAYGQSLNGDDNLIESVISASEAISS
;
A
#
# COMPACT_ATOMS: atom_id res chain seq x y z
N MET A 1 -47.87 36.46 -19.06
CA MET A 1 -47.36 35.83 -17.82
C MET A 1 -47.70 34.36 -17.91
N GLU A 2 -46.90 33.62 -18.61
CA GLU A 2 -47.01 32.16 -18.73
C GLU A 2 -46.04 31.51 -17.76
N SER A 3 -46.59 30.58 -17.00
CA SER A 3 -45.91 29.85 -15.95
C SER A 3 -44.82 28.94 -16.54
N MET A 4 -43.56 29.15 -16.14
CA MET A 4 -42.51 28.17 -16.28
C MET A 4 -42.80 26.99 -15.35
N ASN A 5 -43.41 25.97 -15.91
CA ASN A 5 -43.60 24.70 -15.23
C ASN A 5 -42.32 23.87 -15.24
N ASP A 6 -41.97 23.42 -14.07
CA ASP A 6 -41.02 22.43 -13.69
C ASP A 6 -40.90 21.28 -14.68
N VAL A 7 -39.76 21.21 -15.37
CA VAL A 7 -39.26 19.97 -15.96
C VAL A 7 -38.30 19.35 -14.91
N ALA A 8 -38.90 18.79 -13.88
CA ALA A 8 -38.21 17.82 -13.07
C ALA A 8 -37.90 16.60 -13.96
N THR A 9 -36.71 16.53 -14.49
CA THR A 9 -36.17 15.32 -15.12
C THR A 9 -36.17 14.24 -14.06
N LYS A 10 -37.20 13.38 -14.08
CA LYS A 10 -37.13 12.06 -13.43
C LYS A 10 -35.99 11.32 -14.10
N GLN A 11 -34.77 11.38 -13.50
CA GLN A 11 -33.80 10.34 -13.65
C GLN A 11 -34.44 9.07 -13.03
N THR A 12 -34.98 8.23 -13.86
CA THR A 12 -35.24 6.83 -13.50
C THR A 12 -33.88 6.23 -13.24
N THR A 13 -33.43 6.25 -12.02
CA THR A 13 -32.34 5.41 -11.55
C THR A 13 -32.89 3.99 -11.64
N ASP A 14 -32.46 3.22 -12.65
CA ASP A 14 -32.52 1.78 -12.57
C ASP A 14 -31.74 1.41 -11.32
N GLU A 15 -32.45 1.10 -10.25
CA GLU A 15 -31.89 0.62 -8.98
C GLU A 15 -31.33 -0.77 -9.24
N THR A 16 -30.06 -0.83 -9.64
CA THR A 16 -29.39 -2.11 -9.88
C THR A 16 -28.96 -2.66 -8.54
N HIS A 17 -29.54 -3.78 -8.16
CA HIS A 17 -29.18 -4.53 -6.96
C HIS A 17 -28.01 -5.47 -7.26
N TYR A 18 -27.09 -5.56 -6.32
CA TYR A 18 -25.92 -6.44 -6.36
C TYR A 18 -25.91 -7.41 -5.17
N ASP A 19 -25.43 -8.62 -5.38
CA ASP A 19 -25.26 -9.54 -4.25
C ASP A 19 -24.12 -9.07 -3.34
N VAL A 20 -23.09 -8.46 -3.94
CA VAL A 20 -21.94 -7.94 -3.20
C VAL A 20 -21.50 -6.58 -3.75
N ILE A 21 -21.33 -5.61 -2.86
CA ILE A 21 -20.63 -4.35 -3.15
C ILE A 21 -19.26 -4.37 -2.48
N ILE A 22 -18.21 -4.06 -3.24
CA ILE A 22 -16.84 -3.99 -2.75
C ILE A 22 -16.34 -2.55 -2.84
N ALA A 23 -16.00 -1.97 -1.70
CA ALA A 23 -15.45 -0.62 -1.60
C ALA A 23 -13.94 -0.64 -1.75
N GLY A 24 -13.43 -0.32 -2.94
CA GLY A 24 -12.01 -0.27 -3.31
C GLY A 24 -11.59 -1.36 -4.28
N ALA A 25 -11.01 -0.93 -5.41
CA ALA A 25 -10.46 -1.80 -6.45
C ALA A 25 -8.94 -2.02 -6.32
N GLY A 26 -8.41 -2.07 -5.10
CA GLY A 26 -7.05 -2.55 -4.83
C GLY A 26 -6.96 -4.06 -4.99
N ILE A 27 -5.74 -4.63 -4.90
CA ILE A 27 -5.53 -6.08 -5.03
C ILE A 27 -6.44 -6.91 -4.12
N SER A 28 -6.68 -6.48 -2.87
CA SER A 28 -7.56 -7.20 -1.95
C SER A 28 -9.01 -7.22 -2.43
N GLY A 29 -9.55 -6.09 -2.87
CA GLY A 29 -10.92 -6.03 -3.39
C GLY A 29 -11.08 -6.83 -4.68
N LEU A 30 -10.10 -6.76 -5.59
CA LEU A 30 -10.10 -7.55 -6.83
C LEU A 30 -10.02 -9.05 -6.56
N LEU A 31 -9.19 -9.50 -5.61
CA LEU A 31 -9.08 -10.91 -5.25
C LEU A 31 -10.37 -11.43 -4.58
N VAL A 32 -11.01 -10.63 -3.72
CA VAL A 32 -12.31 -11.01 -3.14
C VAL A 32 -13.37 -11.13 -4.23
N ALA A 33 -13.45 -10.15 -5.14
CA ALA A 33 -14.38 -10.19 -6.26
C ALA A 33 -14.16 -11.44 -7.15
N HIS A 34 -12.91 -11.71 -7.52
CA HIS A 34 -12.53 -12.86 -8.31
C HIS A 34 -12.96 -14.18 -7.65
N ARG A 35 -12.65 -14.37 -6.37
CA ARG A 35 -13.03 -15.57 -5.62
C ARG A 35 -14.55 -15.73 -5.51
N TYR A 36 -15.27 -14.63 -5.25
CA TYR A 36 -16.72 -14.67 -5.18
C TYR A 36 -17.35 -15.03 -6.53
N CYS A 37 -16.89 -14.42 -7.61
CA CYS A 37 -17.40 -14.69 -8.96
C CYS A 37 -17.15 -16.16 -9.39
N LEU A 38 -16.00 -16.73 -9.02
CA LEU A 38 -15.75 -18.16 -9.30
C LEU A 38 -16.69 -19.09 -8.50
N ALA A 39 -16.96 -18.74 -7.25
CA ALA A 39 -17.83 -19.55 -6.38
C ALA A 39 -19.33 -19.39 -6.71
N ASN A 40 -19.72 -18.27 -7.28
CA ASN A 40 -21.12 -17.88 -7.53
C ASN A 40 -21.28 -17.41 -9.00
N PRO A 41 -21.41 -18.32 -9.97
CA PRO A 41 -21.45 -17.97 -11.40
C PRO A 41 -22.58 -17.03 -11.82
N GLU A 42 -23.70 -17.02 -11.09
CA GLU A 42 -24.85 -16.14 -11.33
C GLU A 42 -24.82 -14.86 -10.48
N GLY A 43 -23.87 -14.76 -9.56
CA GLY A 43 -23.78 -13.63 -8.62
C GLY A 43 -23.33 -12.35 -9.30
N LYS A 44 -23.87 -11.21 -8.85
CA LYS A 44 -23.57 -9.87 -9.35
C LYS A 44 -22.72 -9.10 -8.35
N VAL A 45 -21.55 -8.65 -8.79
CA VAL A 45 -20.59 -7.90 -7.98
C VAL A 45 -20.43 -6.49 -8.50
N LEU A 46 -20.47 -5.51 -7.60
CA LEU A 46 -20.10 -4.13 -7.87
C LEU A 46 -18.81 -3.78 -7.14
N ILE A 47 -17.81 -3.29 -7.85
CA ILE A 47 -16.63 -2.65 -7.23
C ILE A 47 -16.72 -1.15 -7.43
N LEU A 48 -16.62 -0.41 -6.32
CA LEU A 48 -16.59 1.05 -6.31
C LEU A 48 -15.16 1.53 -6.02
N GLU A 49 -14.56 2.22 -6.99
CA GLU A 49 -13.20 2.79 -6.88
C GLU A 49 -13.27 4.31 -7.00
N ARG A 50 -12.67 4.99 -6.03
CA ARG A 50 -12.60 6.47 -6.02
C ARG A 50 -11.77 7.02 -7.17
N ASP A 51 -10.70 6.30 -7.51
CA ASP A 51 -9.72 6.74 -8.48
C ASP A 51 -10.15 6.37 -9.91
N SER A 52 -9.50 6.93 -10.93
CA SER A 52 -9.82 6.69 -12.34
C SER A 52 -9.45 5.29 -12.83
N ARG A 53 -8.78 4.47 -11.98
CA ARG A 53 -8.33 3.12 -12.34
C ARG A 53 -8.33 2.18 -11.14
N ALA A 54 -8.46 0.88 -11.42
CA ALA A 54 -8.22 -0.17 -10.46
C ALA A 54 -6.72 -0.40 -10.21
N GLY A 55 -6.41 -1.16 -9.16
CA GLY A 55 -5.06 -1.59 -8.80
C GLY A 55 -4.55 -0.98 -7.49
N GLY A 56 -5.14 0.10 -7.01
CA GLY A 56 -4.74 0.72 -5.76
C GLY A 56 -3.25 1.06 -5.73
N ARG A 57 -2.55 0.61 -4.69
CA ARG A 57 -1.12 0.86 -4.48
C ARG A 57 -0.18 0.04 -5.38
N LEU A 58 -0.65 -1.07 -5.94
CA LEU A 58 0.14 -1.92 -6.85
C LEU A 58 0.07 -1.48 -8.32
N GLY A 59 -0.85 -0.59 -8.65
CA GLY A 59 -0.94 -0.08 -10.00
C GLY A 59 0.33 0.70 -10.37
N THR A 60 1.01 0.33 -11.46
CA THR A 60 2.10 1.13 -11.99
C THR A 60 1.54 2.32 -12.75
N VAL A 61 2.24 3.44 -12.63
CA VAL A 61 1.99 4.59 -13.47
C VAL A 61 2.75 4.38 -14.77
N ASN A 62 2.04 4.16 -15.85
CA ASN A 62 2.61 4.36 -17.17
C ASN A 62 2.82 5.87 -17.35
N SER A 63 4.06 6.29 -17.20
CA SER A 63 4.51 7.65 -16.96
C SER A 63 4.25 8.66 -18.08
N HIS A 64 3.69 8.26 -19.20
CA HIS A 64 3.62 9.17 -20.35
C HIS A 64 2.29 9.90 -20.55
N GLN A 65 1.22 9.56 -19.87
CA GLN A 65 -0.06 10.24 -20.07
C GLN A 65 -0.88 10.54 -18.82
N ASP A 66 -0.69 9.83 -17.71
CA ASP A 66 -1.46 10.08 -16.48
C ASP A 66 -0.55 10.37 -15.29
N VAL A 67 -0.67 11.56 -14.75
CA VAL A 67 0.08 12.09 -13.58
C VAL A 67 -0.35 11.41 -12.27
N ASP A 68 -0.72 10.16 -12.30
CA ASP A 68 -1.17 9.44 -11.13
C ASP A 68 -0.03 8.59 -10.57
N ALA A 69 0.81 9.24 -9.77
CA ALA A 69 1.97 8.64 -9.11
C ALA A 69 1.64 7.63 -8.01
N ARG A 70 0.39 7.22 -7.90
CA ARG A 70 -0.08 6.22 -6.94
C ARG A 70 0.38 4.85 -7.37
N GLY A 71 1.24 4.21 -6.74
CA GLY A 71 1.72 2.86 -7.05
C GLY A 71 3.19 2.75 -7.36
N GLN A 72 3.88 3.84 -7.61
CA GLN A 72 5.32 3.80 -7.88
C GLN A 72 6.15 3.37 -6.66
N GLY A 73 5.58 3.38 -5.44
CA GLY A 73 6.24 2.89 -4.25
C GLY A 73 6.14 1.38 -4.02
N PHE A 74 5.30 0.68 -4.77
CA PHE A 74 4.94 -0.72 -4.52
C PHE A 74 4.96 -1.55 -5.80
N ASN A 75 6.03 -1.45 -6.55
CA ASN A 75 6.25 -2.31 -7.71
C ASN A 75 6.67 -3.73 -7.31
N SER A 76 6.61 -4.06 -6.03
CA SER A 76 7.06 -5.33 -5.52
C SER A 76 6.05 -5.93 -4.55
N ILE A 77 5.88 -7.24 -4.62
CA ILE A 77 5.11 -8.04 -3.68
C ILE A 77 5.99 -9.14 -3.11
N SER A 78 5.65 -9.62 -1.92
CA SER A 78 6.35 -10.74 -1.31
C SER A 78 6.14 -12.04 -2.10
N PRO A 79 7.06 -13.00 -2.01
CA PRO A 79 6.86 -14.32 -2.58
C PRO A 79 5.56 -14.98 -2.12
N ARG A 80 5.19 -14.81 -0.86
CA ARG A 80 3.96 -15.38 -0.30
C ARG A 80 2.70 -14.80 -0.94
N LEU A 81 2.64 -13.48 -1.13
CA LEU A 81 1.51 -12.84 -1.82
C LEU A 81 1.47 -13.24 -3.29
N TYR A 82 2.62 -13.39 -3.93
CA TYR A 82 2.72 -13.88 -5.29
C TYR A 82 2.18 -15.32 -5.42
N GLU A 83 2.56 -16.21 -4.52
CA GLU A 83 2.07 -17.58 -4.49
C GLU A 83 0.56 -17.64 -4.27
N PHE A 84 0.05 -16.85 -3.33
CA PHE A 84 -1.40 -16.74 -3.07
C PHE A 84 -2.16 -16.26 -4.30
N TRP A 85 -1.67 -15.25 -4.99
CA TRP A 85 -2.25 -14.76 -6.23
C TRP A 85 -2.26 -15.85 -7.32
N ASN A 86 -1.11 -16.50 -7.53
CA ASN A 86 -1.02 -17.59 -8.50
C ASN A 86 -1.97 -18.74 -8.20
N GLN A 87 -2.15 -19.09 -6.93
CA GLN A 87 -3.10 -20.11 -6.52
C GLN A 87 -4.54 -19.68 -6.81
N ALA A 88 -4.89 -18.43 -6.52
CA ALA A 88 -6.21 -17.89 -6.81
C ALA A 88 -6.52 -17.95 -8.32
N ILE A 89 -5.56 -17.57 -9.16
CA ILE A 89 -5.72 -17.62 -10.62
C ILE A 89 -5.81 -19.06 -11.13
N LYS A 90 -4.97 -19.98 -10.63
CA LYS A 90 -5.00 -21.41 -11.07
C LYS A 90 -6.29 -22.14 -10.70
N GLN A 91 -7.06 -21.65 -9.78
CA GLN A 91 -8.40 -22.18 -9.48
C GLN A 91 -9.44 -21.76 -10.52
N ASP A 92 -9.10 -20.82 -11.38
CA ASP A 92 -9.93 -20.39 -12.48
C ASP A 92 -9.76 -21.34 -13.67
N PRO A 93 -10.83 -22.02 -14.16
CA PRO A 93 -10.76 -22.92 -15.32
C PRO A 93 -10.25 -22.26 -16.62
N GLU A 94 -10.32 -20.93 -16.70
CA GLU A 94 -9.86 -20.14 -17.85
C GLU A 94 -8.54 -19.40 -17.59
N ALA A 95 -7.80 -19.81 -16.56
CA ALA A 95 -6.59 -19.11 -16.10
C ALA A 95 -5.44 -19.11 -17.12
N ASP A 96 -5.46 -20.00 -18.12
CA ASP A 96 -4.44 -20.04 -19.17
C ASP A 96 -4.42 -18.78 -20.02
N ASP A 97 -5.53 -18.04 -20.07
CA ASP A 97 -5.64 -16.75 -20.76
C ASP A 97 -5.17 -15.56 -19.93
N LEU A 98 -4.93 -15.76 -18.62
CA LEU A 98 -4.47 -14.70 -17.75
C LEU A 98 -2.95 -14.55 -17.80
N PRO A 99 -2.43 -13.31 -17.83
CA PRO A 99 -0.99 -13.09 -17.86
C PRO A 99 -0.35 -13.64 -16.58
N SER A 100 0.65 -14.51 -16.73
CA SER A 100 1.45 -14.96 -15.59
C SER A 100 2.22 -13.78 -14.99
N LEU A 101 2.26 -13.72 -13.66
CA LEU A 101 3.11 -12.75 -12.98
C LEU A 101 4.58 -13.04 -13.28
N VAL A 102 5.32 -12.00 -13.64
CA VAL A 102 6.76 -12.15 -13.95
C VAL A 102 7.54 -12.02 -12.65
N SER A 103 8.36 -13.03 -12.32
CA SER A 103 9.29 -12.93 -11.20
C SER A 103 10.28 -11.80 -11.47
N GLY A 104 10.46 -10.93 -10.48
CA GLY A 104 11.48 -9.89 -10.53
C GLY A 104 12.89 -10.51 -10.53
N LYS A 105 13.82 -9.90 -11.25
CA LYS A 105 15.24 -10.20 -11.07
C LYS A 105 15.69 -9.67 -9.71
N GLN A 106 16.67 -10.32 -9.10
CA GLN A 106 17.34 -9.81 -7.89
C GLN A 106 17.65 -8.32 -8.05
N THR A 107 17.06 -7.51 -7.20
CA THR A 107 17.27 -6.06 -7.28
C THR A 107 18.54 -5.69 -6.53
N LYS A 108 19.48 -5.08 -7.23
CA LYS A 108 20.64 -4.46 -6.58
C LYS A 108 20.18 -3.21 -5.84
N THR A 109 20.69 -3.03 -4.64
CA THR A 109 20.52 -1.81 -3.86
C THR A 109 21.86 -1.09 -3.76
N ALA A 110 21.87 0.21 -3.95
CA ALA A 110 23.01 1.05 -3.68
C ALA A 110 22.67 2.12 -2.64
N VAL A 111 23.67 2.54 -1.91
CA VAL A 111 23.59 3.67 -0.99
C VAL A 111 24.41 4.81 -1.57
N LEU A 112 23.79 5.98 -1.78
CA LEU A 112 24.47 7.18 -2.26
C LEU A 112 24.99 7.99 -1.06
N MET A 113 26.30 7.95 -0.86
CA MET A 113 27.03 8.68 0.16
C MET A 113 27.92 9.77 -0.46
N GLY A 114 27.60 11.04 -0.23
CA GLY A 114 28.23 12.13 -0.98
C GLY A 114 27.92 12.01 -2.46
N ASN A 115 28.97 11.80 -3.28
CA ASN A 115 28.87 11.60 -4.73
C ASN A 115 29.30 10.18 -5.15
N LYS A 116 29.25 9.21 -4.21
CA LYS A 116 29.69 7.83 -4.50
C LYS A 116 28.57 6.85 -4.19
N PHE A 117 28.37 5.91 -5.10
CA PHE A 117 27.54 4.75 -4.85
C PHE A 117 28.32 3.67 -4.12
N SER A 118 27.70 3.12 -3.08
CA SER A 118 28.18 1.92 -2.40
C SER A 118 27.13 0.84 -2.61
N GLU A 119 27.45 -0.17 -3.43
CA GLU A 119 26.54 -1.28 -3.64
C GLU A 119 26.48 -2.14 -2.40
N VAL A 120 25.27 -2.49 -2.01
CA VAL A 120 24.98 -3.40 -0.91
C VAL A 120 24.03 -4.45 -1.47
N GLU A 121 24.36 -5.71 -1.26
CA GLU A 121 23.36 -6.77 -1.49
C GLU A 121 22.16 -6.46 -0.60
N THR A 122 20.98 -6.46 -1.17
CA THR A 122 19.75 -6.08 -0.46
C THR A 122 19.59 -6.83 0.87
N LYS A 123 19.90 -8.13 0.88
CA LYS A 123 19.91 -8.97 2.10
C LYS A 123 20.85 -8.52 3.21
N ASN A 124 21.87 -7.72 2.89
CA ASN A 124 22.85 -7.20 3.84
C ASN A 124 22.55 -5.75 4.29
N LEU A 125 21.49 -5.13 3.78
CA LEU A 125 21.18 -3.74 4.09
C LEU A 125 20.97 -3.56 5.61
N TYR A 126 20.19 -4.44 6.23
CA TYR A 126 19.89 -4.45 7.67
C TYR A 126 20.83 -5.39 8.44
N SER A 127 22.12 -5.25 8.25
CA SER A 127 23.14 -6.07 8.88
C SER A 127 24.30 -5.21 9.41
N GLU A 128 25.21 -5.82 10.17
CA GLU A 128 26.46 -5.16 10.60
C GLU A 128 27.25 -4.57 9.41
N LYS A 129 27.21 -5.26 8.26
CA LYS A 129 27.90 -4.79 7.03
C LYS A 129 27.23 -3.51 6.49
N GLY A 130 25.91 -3.48 6.42
CA GLY A 130 25.17 -2.29 6.02
C GLY A 130 25.37 -1.13 7.00
N ALA A 131 25.30 -1.39 8.29
CA ALA A 131 25.57 -0.41 9.32
C ALA A 131 26.97 0.19 9.22
N ARG A 132 27.99 -0.64 8.90
CA ARG A 132 29.37 -0.17 8.65
C ARG A 132 29.44 0.77 7.45
N ILE A 133 28.75 0.44 6.37
CA ILE A 133 28.74 1.27 5.14
C ILE A 133 28.18 2.64 5.43
N LEU A 134 27.09 2.72 6.18
CA LEU A 134 26.37 3.99 6.46
C LEU A 134 26.96 4.79 7.63
N GLY A 135 27.31 4.13 8.71
CA GLY A 135 27.67 4.79 9.96
C GLY A 135 29.09 4.44 10.48
N GLY A 136 29.87 3.73 9.65
CA GLY A 136 31.25 3.36 9.99
C GLY A 136 31.34 2.30 11.08
N MET A 137 32.56 2.14 11.63
CA MET A 137 32.88 1.13 12.64
C MET A 137 32.06 1.27 13.94
N ALA A 138 31.69 2.50 14.30
CA ALA A 138 30.89 2.75 15.50
C ALA A 138 29.47 2.18 15.35
N ALA A 139 28.82 2.46 14.22
CA ALA A 139 27.50 1.90 13.91
C ALA A 139 27.55 0.37 13.81
N GLN A 140 28.57 -0.21 13.19
CA GLN A 140 28.75 -1.65 13.10
C GLN A 140 28.81 -2.30 14.49
N ARG A 141 29.56 -1.72 15.42
CA ARG A 141 29.67 -2.26 16.79
C ARG A 141 28.34 -2.22 17.55
N GLN A 142 27.61 -1.13 17.42
CA GLN A 142 26.31 -0.95 18.07
C GLN A 142 25.21 -1.76 17.39
N TRP A 143 25.42 -2.23 16.14
CA TRP A 143 24.41 -2.98 15.42
C TRP A 143 24.06 -4.32 16.07
N LYS A 144 24.95 -4.88 16.85
CA LYS A 144 24.67 -6.09 17.65
C LYS A 144 23.53 -5.87 18.64
N ASP A 145 23.46 -4.68 19.23
CA ASP A 145 22.39 -4.34 20.17
C ASP A 145 21.06 -4.16 19.42
N VAL A 146 21.08 -3.59 18.22
CA VAL A 146 19.91 -3.51 17.35
C VAL A 146 19.42 -4.91 16.95
N GLN A 147 20.35 -5.78 16.56
CA GLN A 147 20.03 -7.15 16.19
C GLN A 147 19.42 -7.93 17.36
N ALA A 148 19.95 -7.76 18.56
CA ALA A 148 19.40 -8.38 19.77
C ALA A 148 17.93 -7.96 20.02
N LEU A 149 17.56 -6.70 19.72
CA LEU A 149 16.16 -6.26 19.80
C LEU A 149 15.28 -6.89 18.72
N PHE A 150 15.83 -7.11 17.53
CA PHE A 150 15.08 -7.75 16.43
C PHE A 150 14.88 -9.25 16.66
N ASP A 151 15.75 -9.88 17.42
CA ASP A 151 15.70 -11.31 17.76
C ASP A 151 14.96 -11.59 19.08
N ALA A 152 14.60 -10.55 19.85
CA ALA A 152 13.91 -10.70 21.13
C ALA A 152 12.52 -11.30 20.95
N GLU A 153 12.09 -12.17 21.88
CA GLU A 153 10.76 -12.79 21.87
C GLU A 153 9.63 -11.76 21.98
N ASP A 154 9.85 -10.68 22.77
CA ASP A 154 8.90 -9.60 23.01
C ASP A 154 9.06 -8.41 22.04
N LYS A 155 9.76 -8.60 20.93
CA LYS A 155 10.07 -7.55 19.95
C LYS A 155 8.85 -6.80 19.37
N PHE A 156 7.67 -7.41 19.45
CA PHE A 156 6.43 -6.82 18.98
C PHE A 156 5.60 -6.14 20.08
N ASP A 157 5.93 -6.38 21.35
CA ASP A 157 5.09 -5.96 22.48
C ASP A 157 5.41 -4.56 23.00
N LYS A 158 6.57 -4.03 22.62
CA LYS A 158 7.09 -2.73 23.09
C LYS A 158 7.51 -1.87 21.91
N THR A 159 7.46 -0.57 22.10
CA THR A 159 8.01 0.35 21.09
C THR A 159 9.54 0.39 21.16
N PHE A 160 10.17 0.82 20.08
CA PHE A 160 11.62 1.02 20.06
C PHE A 160 12.07 2.03 21.13
N ALA A 161 11.24 3.05 21.43
CA ALA A 161 11.50 4.00 22.49
C ALA A 161 11.60 3.35 23.89
N ASP A 162 10.85 2.29 24.13
CA ASP A 162 10.83 1.61 25.44
C ASP A 162 12.08 0.77 25.67
N VAL A 163 12.64 0.20 24.61
CA VAL A 163 13.70 -0.83 24.70
C VAL A 163 15.09 -0.31 24.32
N TRP A 164 15.17 0.68 23.42
CA TRP A 164 16.45 1.20 22.96
C TRP A 164 17.08 2.17 23.98
N LYS A 165 18.26 1.85 24.46
CA LYS A 165 18.95 2.60 25.53
C LYS A 165 20.02 3.56 25.03
N ALA A 166 20.43 3.44 23.77
CA ALA A 166 21.44 4.33 23.21
C ALA A 166 20.87 5.73 22.90
N PRO A 167 21.73 6.76 22.85
CA PRO A 167 21.28 8.10 22.48
C PRO A 167 20.64 8.15 21.10
N ARG A 168 19.62 9.01 20.91
CA ARG A 168 18.95 9.21 19.63
C ARG A 168 19.90 9.49 18.46
N LYS A 169 21.01 10.20 18.72
CA LYS A 169 22.04 10.52 17.71
C LYS A 169 23.18 9.51 17.69
N SER A 170 23.02 8.32 18.26
CA SER A 170 24.05 7.28 18.14
C SER A 170 24.20 6.83 16.69
N PRO A 171 25.39 6.40 16.26
CA PRO A 171 25.63 5.98 14.88
C PRO A 171 24.67 4.89 14.40
N ALA A 172 24.39 3.88 15.22
CA ALA A 172 23.45 2.82 14.85
C ALA A 172 22.01 3.33 14.72
N THR A 173 21.58 4.23 15.64
CA THR A 173 20.25 4.83 15.56
C THR A 173 20.07 5.63 14.26
N MET A 174 21.06 6.44 13.88
CA MET A 174 20.99 7.23 12.64
C MET A 174 20.92 6.34 11.39
N VAL A 175 21.66 5.21 11.40
CA VAL A 175 21.57 4.21 10.33
C VAL A 175 20.19 3.59 10.28
N LEU A 176 19.65 3.19 11.44
CA LEU A 176 18.35 2.56 11.54
C LEU A 176 17.23 3.51 11.12
N GLU A 177 17.27 4.78 11.56
CA GLU A 177 16.30 5.80 11.10
C GLU A 177 16.33 5.97 9.58
N THR A 178 17.52 5.97 8.98
CA THR A 178 17.68 6.08 7.53
C THR A 178 17.02 4.91 6.80
N TYR A 179 17.30 3.69 7.25
CA TYR A 179 16.71 2.49 6.68
C TYR A 179 15.19 2.44 6.90
N ALA A 180 14.75 2.74 8.11
CA ALA A 180 13.35 2.74 8.46
C ALA A 180 12.55 3.75 7.61
N GLN A 181 13.09 4.94 7.37
CA GLN A 181 12.47 5.92 6.48
C GLN A 181 12.38 5.42 5.03
N ALA A 182 13.43 4.77 4.53
CA ALA A 182 13.41 4.14 3.21
C ALA A 182 12.35 3.01 3.15
N ALA A 183 12.18 2.27 4.25
CA ALA A 183 11.15 1.24 4.40
C ALA A 183 9.75 1.79 4.72
N GLY A 184 9.61 3.13 4.80
CA GLY A 184 8.34 3.80 5.03
C GLY A 184 7.91 3.94 6.48
N ILE A 185 8.80 3.70 7.41
CA ILE A 185 8.56 3.97 8.82
C ILE A 185 8.94 5.43 9.09
N THR A 186 7.97 6.29 9.32
CA THR A 186 8.22 7.72 9.53
C THR A 186 8.85 8.03 10.89
N ASN A 187 8.57 7.19 11.89
CA ASN A 187 9.06 7.35 13.25
C ASN A 187 9.38 5.98 13.88
N ILE A 188 10.66 5.63 13.94
CA ILE A 188 11.10 4.36 14.55
C ILE A 188 10.77 4.29 16.04
N TRP A 189 10.71 5.42 16.74
CA TRP A 189 10.49 5.46 18.19
C TRP A 189 9.10 5.00 18.59
N GLU A 190 8.14 5.11 17.70
CA GLU A 190 6.76 4.68 17.88
C GLU A 190 6.49 3.28 17.30
N ALA A 191 7.41 2.74 16.50
CA ALA A 191 7.31 1.40 15.94
C ALA A 191 7.91 0.37 16.92
N SER A 192 7.42 -0.87 16.87
CA SER A 192 8.06 -1.96 17.60
C SER A 192 9.32 -2.44 16.86
N PRO A 193 10.34 -2.97 17.57
CA PRO A 193 11.50 -3.58 16.91
C PRO A 193 11.10 -4.68 15.91
N GLY A 194 10.07 -5.47 16.22
CA GLY A 194 9.55 -6.48 15.33
C GLY A 194 8.97 -5.92 14.03
N ALA A 195 8.18 -4.84 14.11
CA ALA A 195 7.65 -4.17 12.92
C ALA A 195 8.77 -3.57 12.05
N ILE A 196 9.81 -3.00 12.67
CA ILE A 196 10.98 -2.48 11.95
C ILE A 196 11.72 -3.65 11.26
N SER A 197 11.92 -4.76 11.97
CA SER A 197 12.58 -5.96 11.45
C SER A 197 11.82 -6.58 10.28
N GLU A 198 10.51 -6.74 10.39
CA GLU A 198 9.67 -7.30 9.32
C GLU A 198 9.65 -6.42 8.07
N ARG A 199 9.51 -5.11 8.25
CA ARG A 199 9.64 -4.17 7.14
C ARG A 199 11.02 -4.26 6.49
N SER A 200 12.07 -4.46 7.29
CA SER A 200 13.41 -4.64 6.77
C SER A 200 13.57 -5.96 6.04
N SER A 201 12.95 -7.03 6.51
CA SER A 201 12.98 -8.34 5.86
C SER A 201 12.30 -8.34 4.50
N PHE A 202 11.26 -7.54 4.31
CA PHE A 202 10.64 -7.34 3.00
C PHE A 202 11.65 -6.84 1.95
N TYR A 203 12.56 -5.95 2.34
CA TYR A 203 13.62 -5.46 1.43
C TYR A 203 14.78 -6.44 1.30
N THR A 204 14.93 -7.39 2.22
CA THR A 204 15.98 -8.42 2.16
C THR A 204 15.52 -9.73 1.51
N SER A 205 14.21 -9.97 1.44
CA SER A 205 13.65 -11.03 0.61
C SER A 205 13.76 -10.63 -0.86
N GLU A 206 13.78 -11.59 -1.76
CA GLU A 206 13.76 -11.34 -3.21
C GLU A 206 12.31 -11.06 -3.65
N PRO A 207 11.85 -9.79 -3.60
CA PRO A 207 10.48 -9.49 -3.95
C PRO A 207 10.26 -9.68 -5.44
N TYR A 208 9.06 -10.10 -5.80
CA TYR A 208 8.63 -10.08 -7.20
C TYR A 208 8.35 -8.63 -7.59
N THR A 209 9.09 -8.14 -8.58
CA THR A 209 8.94 -6.77 -9.09
C THR A 209 8.45 -6.80 -10.53
N GLY A 210 7.60 -5.88 -10.88
CA GLY A 210 7.10 -5.80 -12.25
C GLY A 210 6.00 -4.76 -12.42
N ASP A 211 5.48 -4.69 -13.64
CA ASP A 211 4.25 -3.98 -13.94
C ASP A 211 3.05 -4.89 -13.59
N TRP A 212 2.42 -4.63 -12.47
CA TRP A 212 1.26 -5.39 -12.00
C TRP A 212 -0.05 -4.97 -12.69
N THR A 213 -0.05 -3.86 -13.43
CA THR A 213 -1.25 -3.30 -14.06
C THR A 213 -1.95 -4.30 -14.98
N PRO A 214 -1.25 -5.01 -15.87
CA PRO A 214 -1.90 -6.01 -16.72
C PRO A 214 -2.55 -7.15 -15.91
N ALA A 215 -1.84 -7.65 -14.89
CA ALA A 215 -2.33 -8.73 -14.05
C ALA A 215 -3.53 -8.33 -13.18
N LEU A 216 -3.51 -7.11 -12.62
CA LEU A 216 -4.63 -6.55 -11.87
C LEU A 216 -5.86 -6.34 -12.76
N LYS A 217 -5.62 -5.88 -13.99
CA LYS A 217 -6.68 -5.68 -14.97
C LYS A 217 -7.31 -7.01 -15.41
N ALA A 218 -6.49 -8.04 -15.59
CA ALA A 218 -6.97 -9.37 -15.97
C ALA A 218 -7.92 -9.97 -14.91
N LEU A 219 -7.71 -9.69 -13.62
CA LEU A 219 -8.62 -10.16 -12.55
C LEU A 219 -10.06 -9.64 -12.70
N SER A 220 -10.26 -8.44 -13.24
CA SER A 220 -11.59 -7.86 -13.40
C SER A 220 -12.19 -8.06 -14.80
N GLN A 221 -11.37 -7.98 -15.85
CA GLN A 221 -11.85 -7.93 -17.23
C GLN A 221 -12.69 -9.15 -17.64
N LYS A 222 -12.30 -10.34 -17.20
CA LYS A 222 -13.05 -11.56 -17.48
C LYS A 222 -14.49 -11.48 -17.00
N PHE A 223 -14.68 -11.10 -15.74
CA PHE A 223 -15.99 -11.04 -15.11
C PHE A 223 -16.78 -9.79 -15.53
N GLU A 224 -16.10 -8.72 -15.92
CA GLU A 224 -16.73 -7.57 -16.57
C GLU A 224 -17.30 -7.96 -17.94
N ALA A 225 -16.56 -8.76 -18.73
CA ALA A 225 -17.00 -9.22 -20.04
C ALA A 225 -18.21 -10.17 -19.97
N SER A 226 -18.32 -10.97 -18.90
CA SER A 226 -19.48 -11.84 -18.65
C SER A 226 -20.69 -11.07 -18.08
N GLY A 227 -20.52 -9.82 -17.66
CA GLY A 227 -21.55 -9.04 -16.98
C GLY A 227 -21.75 -9.38 -15.50
N GLN A 228 -20.96 -10.29 -14.94
CA GLN A 228 -21.01 -10.71 -13.54
C GLN A 228 -20.40 -9.65 -12.61
N LEU A 229 -19.40 -8.90 -13.07
CA LEU A 229 -18.73 -7.85 -12.33
C LEU A 229 -18.92 -6.50 -13.00
N THR A 230 -19.30 -5.51 -12.22
CA THR A 230 -19.33 -4.11 -12.62
C THR A 230 -18.25 -3.34 -11.86
N LEU A 231 -17.27 -2.79 -12.57
CA LEU A 231 -16.26 -1.90 -11.99
C LEU A 231 -16.63 -0.44 -12.27
N ARG A 232 -16.87 0.34 -11.22
CA ARG A 232 -17.10 1.79 -11.31
C ARG A 232 -15.91 2.54 -10.76
N THR A 233 -15.12 3.11 -11.64
CA THR A 233 -14.02 4.05 -11.30
C THR A 233 -14.56 5.47 -11.17
N ASN A 234 -13.80 6.36 -10.53
CA ASN A 234 -14.24 7.73 -10.17
C ASN A 234 -15.52 7.74 -9.28
N ALA A 235 -15.84 6.63 -8.64
CA ALA A 235 -17.01 6.45 -7.79
C ALA A 235 -16.62 6.60 -6.31
N ARG A 236 -16.54 7.84 -5.84
CA ARG A 236 -16.24 8.11 -4.43
C ARG A 236 -17.47 7.81 -3.57
N ILE A 237 -17.34 6.92 -2.60
CA ILE A 237 -18.36 6.66 -1.58
C ILE A 237 -18.43 7.86 -0.64
N ILE A 238 -19.65 8.35 -0.39
CA ILE A 238 -19.95 9.51 0.46
C ILE A 238 -20.52 9.04 1.78
N ASN A 239 -21.45 8.07 1.73
CA ASN A 239 -22.12 7.48 2.88
C ASN A 239 -22.52 6.05 2.58
N ALA A 240 -22.64 5.22 3.64
CA ALA A 240 -23.24 3.90 3.57
C ALA A 240 -24.13 3.68 4.79
N ASP A 241 -25.32 3.19 4.53
CA ASP A 241 -26.31 2.80 5.53
C ASP A 241 -26.75 1.35 5.28
N HIS A 242 -27.20 0.69 6.34
CA HIS A 242 -27.75 -0.65 6.32
C HIS A 242 -29.12 -0.62 7.02
N ASP A 243 -30.18 -0.99 6.32
CA ASP A 243 -31.53 -0.91 6.81
C ASP A 243 -32.03 -2.18 7.52
N GLY A 244 -31.20 -3.21 7.56
CA GLY A 244 -31.45 -4.52 8.15
C GLY A 244 -31.39 -5.65 7.13
N ASP A 245 -31.72 -5.38 5.88
CA ASP A 245 -31.76 -6.36 4.80
C ASP A 245 -30.65 -6.11 3.75
N GLU A 246 -30.39 -4.84 3.43
CA GLU A 246 -29.42 -4.48 2.40
C GLU A 246 -28.59 -3.25 2.74
N TRP A 247 -27.47 -3.12 2.05
CA TRP A 247 -26.60 -1.95 2.07
C TRP A 247 -27.02 -0.95 1.02
N HIS A 248 -27.15 0.30 1.43
CA HIS A 248 -27.36 1.44 0.56
C HIS A 248 -26.13 2.35 0.57
N LEU A 249 -25.46 2.46 -0.58
CA LEU A 249 -24.28 3.30 -0.74
C LEU A 249 -24.58 4.51 -1.59
N GLN A 250 -24.38 5.69 -1.02
CA GLN A 250 -24.38 6.95 -1.75
C GLN A 250 -22.96 7.25 -2.25
N THR A 251 -22.83 7.52 -3.54
CA THR A 251 -21.55 7.83 -4.19
C THR A 251 -21.62 9.12 -5.00
N SER A 252 -20.47 9.56 -5.53
CA SER A 252 -20.40 10.66 -6.48
C SER A 252 -21.08 10.36 -7.84
N GLN A 253 -21.44 9.10 -8.11
CA GLN A 253 -22.06 8.65 -9.35
C GLN A 253 -23.51 8.18 -9.17
N GLY A 254 -24.07 8.31 -7.98
CA GLY A 254 -25.43 7.87 -7.67
C GLY A 254 -25.50 6.90 -6.49
N HIS A 255 -26.60 6.18 -6.43
CA HIS A 255 -26.93 5.27 -5.34
C HIS A 255 -26.82 3.82 -5.83
N PHE A 256 -26.30 2.96 -4.97
CA PHE A 256 -26.14 1.53 -5.23
C PHE A 256 -26.65 0.72 -4.04
N PHE A 257 -27.25 -0.43 -4.34
CA PHE A 257 -27.86 -1.32 -3.36
C PHE A 257 -27.22 -2.71 -3.46
N GLY A 258 -27.01 -3.36 -2.32
CA GLY A 258 -26.45 -4.71 -2.32
C GLY A 258 -26.65 -5.42 -1.00
N GLU A 259 -26.76 -6.75 -1.05
CA GLU A 259 -26.98 -7.57 0.13
C GLU A 259 -25.77 -7.57 1.07
N ARG A 260 -24.56 -7.55 0.51
CA ARG A 260 -23.29 -7.65 1.24
C ARG A 260 -22.34 -6.51 0.90
N LEU A 261 -21.61 -6.04 1.90
CA LEU A 261 -20.60 -5.00 1.73
C LEU A 261 -19.23 -5.50 2.16
N VAL A 262 -18.24 -5.39 1.27
CA VAL A 262 -16.82 -5.64 1.59
C VAL A 262 -16.06 -4.32 1.58
N ILE A 263 -15.38 -4.00 2.67
CA ILE A 263 -14.53 -2.83 2.78
C ILE A 263 -13.09 -3.25 2.47
N ALA A 264 -12.65 -2.95 1.24
CA ALA A 264 -11.30 -3.20 0.75
C ALA A 264 -10.45 -1.90 0.70
N GLN A 265 -10.91 -0.87 1.39
CA GLN A 265 -10.21 0.39 1.54
C GLN A 265 -9.46 0.44 2.87
N ALA A 266 -8.43 1.27 2.93
CA ALA A 266 -7.75 1.54 4.18
C ALA A 266 -8.74 2.08 5.25
N PRO A 267 -8.61 1.66 6.53
CA PRO A 267 -9.58 1.97 7.58
C PRO A 267 -9.88 3.46 7.75
N TRP A 268 -8.86 4.33 7.68
CA TRP A 268 -9.03 5.80 7.77
C TRP A 268 -9.73 6.41 6.57
N ILE A 269 -9.74 5.74 5.43
CA ILE A 269 -10.56 6.16 4.29
C ILE A 269 -12.00 5.71 4.50
N ALA A 270 -12.20 4.46 4.88
CA ALA A 270 -13.52 3.91 5.16
C ALA A 270 -14.21 4.63 6.32
N SER A 271 -13.47 5.08 7.34
CA SER A 271 -14.02 5.82 8.49
C SER A 271 -14.58 7.21 8.12
N GLN A 272 -14.30 7.72 6.93
CA GLN A 272 -14.86 8.99 6.46
C GLN A 272 -16.31 8.88 6.01
N TRP A 273 -16.76 7.68 5.62
CA TRP A 273 -18.10 7.46 5.07
C TRP A 273 -18.88 6.34 5.77
N LEU A 274 -18.23 5.39 6.41
CA LEU A 274 -18.90 4.35 7.20
C LEU A 274 -19.16 4.86 8.62
N ALA A 275 -20.43 4.87 9.03
CA ALA A 275 -20.84 5.35 10.33
C ALA A 275 -20.18 4.56 11.48
N LYS A 276 -19.73 5.25 12.54
CA LYS A 276 -19.02 4.63 13.68
C LYS A 276 -19.77 3.46 14.31
N LYS A 277 -21.12 3.50 14.35
CA LYS A 277 -21.97 2.44 14.89
C LYS A 277 -21.87 1.11 14.11
N LEU A 278 -21.40 1.16 12.87
CA LEU A 278 -21.24 0.02 11.99
C LEU A 278 -19.85 -0.64 12.11
N TRP A 279 -18.90 0.05 12.75
CA TRP A 279 -17.58 -0.48 12.99
C TRP A 279 -17.55 -1.41 14.21
N PRO A 280 -16.86 -2.55 14.13
CA PRO A 280 -16.51 -3.31 15.33
C PRO A 280 -15.64 -2.45 16.26
N THR A 281 -15.99 -2.39 17.54
CA THR A 281 -15.30 -1.56 18.54
C THR A 281 -13.79 -1.86 18.60
N GLN A 282 -13.43 -3.14 18.51
CA GLN A 282 -12.05 -3.61 18.53
C GLN A 282 -11.27 -3.07 17.34
N LEU A 283 -11.87 -3.12 16.15
CA LEU A 283 -11.25 -2.60 14.93
C LEU A 283 -11.07 -1.09 14.99
N LEU A 284 -12.07 -0.35 15.48
CA LEU A 284 -11.94 1.10 15.69
C LEU A 284 -10.80 1.45 16.66
N THR A 285 -10.59 0.64 17.69
CA THR A 285 -9.49 0.85 18.63
C THR A 285 -8.14 0.74 17.93
N VAL A 286 -7.96 -0.28 17.09
CA VAL A 286 -6.73 -0.45 16.30
C VAL A 286 -6.55 0.67 15.28
N VAL A 287 -7.62 0.99 14.55
CA VAL A 287 -7.61 2.07 13.54
C VAL A 287 -7.21 3.41 14.14
N ASN A 288 -7.76 3.77 15.31
CA ASN A 288 -7.45 5.01 15.99
C ASN A 288 -5.98 5.10 16.47
N LYS A 289 -5.33 3.97 16.69
CA LYS A 289 -3.92 3.89 17.09
C LYS A 289 -2.97 3.75 15.90
N THR A 290 -3.49 3.38 14.75
CA THR A 290 -2.70 3.22 13.52
C THR A 290 -2.45 4.59 12.89
N LYS A 291 -1.19 4.90 12.58
CA LYS A 291 -0.81 6.15 11.93
C LYS A 291 -0.67 5.93 10.43
N PRO A 292 -1.57 6.50 9.62
CA PRO A 292 -1.41 6.43 8.18
C PRO A 292 -0.22 7.27 7.72
N VAL A 293 0.44 6.78 6.66
CA VAL A 293 1.62 7.41 6.07
C VAL A 293 1.33 7.77 4.62
N SER A 294 1.65 8.99 4.26
CA SER A 294 1.57 9.48 2.88
C SER A 294 2.93 9.38 2.18
N LEU A 295 2.88 9.20 0.87
CA LEU A 295 4.05 9.24 0.00
C LEU A 295 4.07 10.54 -0.78
N VAL A 296 5.23 11.18 -0.81
CA VAL A 296 5.53 12.23 -1.79
C VAL A 296 6.52 11.67 -2.78
N THR A 297 6.21 11.75 -4.05
CA THR A 297 7.07 11.23 -5.13
C THR A 297 7.52 12.34 -6.05
N LEU A 298 8.73 12.18 -6.59
CA LEU A 298 9.28 12.99 -7.66
C LEU A 298 9.73 12.06 -8.77
N SER A 299 9.05 12.13 -9.89
CA SER A 299 9.31 11.32 -11.08
C SER A 299 10.09 12.14 -12.09
N CYS A 300 11.18 11.57 -12.60
CA CYS A 300 12.10 12.18 -13.53
C CYS A 300 12.31 11.25 -14.72
N PRO A 301 11.70 11.51 -15.89
CA PRO A 301 11.95 10.74 -17.10
C PRO A 301 13.43 10.75 -17.47
N VAL A 302 13.97 9.62 -17.90
CA VAL A 302 15.35 9.53 -18.41
C VAL A 302 15.34 9.90 -19.89
N GLU A 303 16.01 11.00 -20.25
CA GLU A 303 16.13 11.49 -21.63
C GLU A 303 17.40 11.00 -22.31
N ALA A 304 18.49 10.86 -21.54
CA ALA A 304 19.75 10.35 -22.02
C ALA A 304 20.60 9.76 -20.89
N GLY A 305 21.52 8.90 -21.25
CA GLY A 305 22.41 8.18 -20.34
C GLY A 305 21.99 6.74 -20.13
N ASP A 306 22.90 5.93 -19.61
CA ASP A 306 22.67 4.52 -19.33
C ASP A 306 22.36 4.31 -17.85
N THR A 307 21.17 3.83 -17.56
CA THR A 307 20.75 3.46 -16.19
C THR A 307 21.14 2.04 -15.81
N SER A 308 21.64 1.23 -16.76
CA SER A 308 21.97 -0.18 -16.51
C SER A 308 23.10 -0.39 -15.51
N SER A 309 23.99 0.62 -15.38
CA SER A 309 25.07 0.66 -14.40
C SER A 309 24.59 1.01 -12.99
N LEU A 310 23.37 1.55 -12.85
CA LEU A 310 22.81 1.92 -11.57
C LEU A 310 22.08 0.73 -10.90
N ALA A 311 22.09 0.74 -9.60
CA ALA A 311 21.24 -0.17 -8.84
C ALA A 311 19.75 0.17 -9.05
N HIS A 312 18.90 -0.85 -9.11
CA HIS A 312 17.46 -0.64 -9.24
C HIS A 312 16.87 0.19 -8.09
N MET A 313 17.39 0.02 -6.89
CA MET A 313 17.03 0.81 -5.71
C MET A 313 18.24 1.58 -5.20
N ILE A 314 18.08 2.87 -4.96
CA ILE A 314 19.12 3.74 -4.42
C ILE A 314 18.57 4.41 -3.15
N VAL A 315 19.22 4.17 -2.03
CA VAL A 315 18.94 4.87 -0.77
C VAL A 315 19.84 6.10 -0.67
N ILE A 316 19.26 7.25 -0.36
CA ILE A 316 19.94 8.54 -0.22
C ILE A 316 19.78 9.04 1.22
N PRO A 317 20.64 8.58 2.14
CA PRO A 317 20.47 8.78 3.59
C PRO A 317 20.42 10.24 4.00
N ALA A 318 21.26 11.07 3.38
CA ALA A 318 21.35 12.50 3.71
C ALA A 318 20.06 13.27 3.48
N GLU A 319 19.13 12.72 2.68
CA GLU A 319 17.80 13.31 2.42
C GLU A 319 16.66 12.45 3.01
N GLY A 320 16.95 11.24 3.52
CA GLY A 320 15.92 10.28 3.92
C GLY A 320 15.00 9.92 2.76
N VAL A 321 15.57 9.66 1.59
CA VAL A 321 14.87 9.43 0.33
C VAL A 321 15.32 8.11 -0.27
N GLN A 322 14.40 7.39 -0.86
CA GLN A 322 14.66 6.25 -1.71
C GLN A 322 14.39 6.62 -3.16
N ALA A 323 15.19 6.12 -4.09
CA ALA A 323 14.95 6.23 -5.52
C ALA A 323 14.84 4.84 -6.14
N THR A 324 13.85 4.65 -7.01
CA THR A 324 13.73 3.47 -7.87
C THR A 324 14.16 3.87 -9.28
N VAL A 325 15.06 3.11 -9.86
CA VAL A 325 15.65 3.37 -11.17
C VAL A 325 15.15 2.38 -12.20
N SER A 326 14.63 2.87 -13.29
CA SER A 326 14.27 2.10 -14.47
C SER A 326 14.95 2.68 -15.72
N PRO A 327 14.95 1.97 -16.85
CA PRO A 327 15.50 2.52 -18.10
C PRO A 327 14.80 3.80 -18.61
N LYS A 328 13.55 4.00 -18.20
CA LYS A 328 12.71 5.10 -18.68
C LYS A 328 12.55 6.23 -17.68
N GLU A 329 12.72 5.95 -16.40
CA GLU A 329 12.32 6.87 -15.34
C GLU A 329 13.07 6.58 -14.03
N ILE A 330 13.33 7.64 -13.28
CA ILE A 330 13.81 7.57 -11.90
C ILE A 330 12.75 8.19 -11.00
N VAL A 331 12.30 7.43 -10.01
CA VAL A 331 11.26 7.85 -9.06
C VAL A 331 11.84 7.96 -7.67
N PHE A 332 11.88 9.17 -7.15
CA PHE A 332 12.27 9.45 -5.78
C PHE A 332 11.05 9.46 -4.87
N GLN A 333 11.19 8.89 -3.68
CA GLN A 333 10.11 8.75 -2.70
C GLN A 333 10.54 9.22 -1.33
N ALA A 334 9.66 9.97 -0.69
CA ALA A 334 9.76 10.34 0.72
C ALA A 334 8.43 10.07 1.42
N THR A 335 8.50 9.56 2.64
CA THR A 335 7.33 9.36 3.49
C THR A 335 7.14 10.53 4.43
N ILE A 336 5.88 10.88 4.67
CA ILE A 336 5.46 11.85 5.68
C ILE A 336 4.21 11.32 6.38
N ASP A 337 3.98 11.75 7.62
CA ASP A 337 2.74 11.42 8.31
C ASP A 337 1.54 11.97 7.53
N TYR A 338 0.44 11.22 7.51
CA TYR A 338 -0.76 11.59 6.76
C TYR A 338 -1.29 12.98 7.17
N GLU A 339 -1.34 13.26 8.46
CA GLU A 339 -1.81 14.56 8.97
C GLU A 339 -0.93 15.72 8.46
N LEU A 340 0.39 15.50 8.38
CA LEU A 340 1.32 16.46 7.80
C LEU A 340 1.15 16.61 6.29
N SER A 341 0.71 15.57 5.61
CA SER A 341 0.45 15.62 4.16
C SER A 341 -0.73 16.52 3.80
N LEU A 342 -1.62 16.79 4.73
CA LEU A 342 -2.73 17.74 4.56
C LEU A 342 -2.28 19.20 4.67
N GLN A 343 -1.02 19.43 5.06
CA GLN A 343 -0.44 20.75 5.25
C GLN A 343 0.56 21.07 4.14
N ALA A 344 0.25 22.08 3.32
CA ALA A 344 1.11 22.46 2.21
C ALA A 344 2.59 22.70 2.58
N PRO A 345 2.95 23.35 3.72
CA PRO A 345 4.34 23.56 4.09
C PRO A 345 5.15 22.26 4.26
N ASP A 346 4.55 21.20 4.78
CA ASP A 346 5.25 19.94 5.03
C ASP A 346 5.40 19.11 3.73
N VAL A 347 4.42 19.13 2.87
CA VAL A 347 4.54 18.61 1.49
C VAL A 347 5.67 19.32 0.74
N VAL A 348 5.74 20.65 0.82
CA VAL A 348 6.82 21.43 0.19
C VAL A 348 8.20 21.07 0.75
N LYS A 349 8.32 20.80 2.06
CA LYS A 349 9.59 20.33 2.65
C LYS A 349 9.98 18.96 2.08
N ALA A 350 9.03 18.02 1.95
CA ALA A 350 9.27 16.71 1.36
C ALA A 350 9.72 16.86 -0.11
N VAL A 351 9.04 17.67 -0.90
CA VAL A 351 9.41 17.94 -2.30
C VAL A 351 10.83 18.54 -2.39
N LYS A 352 11.21 19.45 -1.51
CA LYS A 352 12.58 20.00 -1.46
C LYS A 352 13.61 18.91 -1.15
N ARG A 353 13.30 17.96 -0.29
CA ARG A 353 14.17 16.79 0.00
C ARG A 353 14.36 15.95 -1.28
N LEU A 354 13.27 15.61 -1.96
CA LEU A 354 13.30 14.86 -3.22
C LEU A 354 14.15 15.55 -4.29
N LYS A 355 13.97 16.85 -4.46
CA LYS A 355 14.77 17.64 -5.43
C LYS A 355 16.26 17.69 -5.07
N ARG A 356 16.60 17.74 -3.78
CA ARG A 356 18.01 17.63 -3.35
C ARG A 356 18.57 16.23 -3.61
N ALA A 357 17.78 15.19 -3.36
CA ALA A 357 18.15 13.81 -3.65
C ALA A 357 18.41 13.61 -5.15
N HIS A 358 17.54 14.14 -6.01
CA HIS A 358 17.72 14.13 -7.45
C HIS A 358 19.03 14.81 -7.88
N LYS A 359 19.29 16.02 -7.38
CA LYS A 359 20.55 16.72 -7.67
C LYS A 359 21.80 15.92 -7.23
N LYS A 360 21.73 15.26 -6.06
CA LYS A 360 22.84 14.41 -5.58
C LYS A 360 23.05 13.20 -6.48
N LEU A 361 21.97 12.58 -6.96
CA LEU A 361 22.04 11.45 -7.86
C LEU A 361 22.69 11.88 -9.19
N LEU A 362 22.27 12.97 -9.80
CA LEU A 362 22.86 13.50 -11.04
C LEU A 362 24.34 13.91 -10.85
N ALA A 363 24.72 14.40 -9.68
CA ALA A 363 26.12 14.69 -9.38
C ALA A 363 26.98 13.43 -9.27
N ALA A 364 26.38 12.30 -8.88
CA ALA A 364 27.08 11.00 -8.81
C ALA A 364 27.03 10.20 -10.12
N ALA A 365 26.10 10.53 -11.02
CA ALA A 365 25.94 9.93 -12.35
C ALA A 365 25.78 11.05 -13.41
N PRO A 366 26.87 11.77 -13.73
CA PRO A 366 26.80 12.98 -14.57
C PRO A 366 26.42 12.70 -16.02
N GLU A 367 26.51 11.46 -16.47
CA GLU A 367 26.08 11.00 -17.80
C GLU A 367 24.55 10.97 -17.95
N LEU A 368 23.81 10.93 -16.83
CA LEU A 368 22.35 10.91 -16.85
C LEU A 368 21.79 12.29 -17.11
N LYS A 369 20.82 12.35 -18.02
CA LYS A 369 19.97 13.51 -18.24
C LYS A 369 18.52 13.12 -18.00
N THR A 370 17.84 13.94 -17.22
CA THR A 370 16.43 13.73 -16.88
C THR A 370 15.60 14.88 -17.42
N GLY A 371 14.39 14.56 -17.83
CA GLY A 371 13.42 15.52 -18.31
C GLY A 371 12.67 16.23 -17.18
N VAL A 372 11.50 16.73 -17.51
CA VAL A 372 10.69 17.54 -16.59
C VAL A 372 10.28 16.74 -15.37
N GLU A 373 10.61 17.26 -14.19
CA GLU A 373 10.23 16.71 -12.91
C GLU A 373 8.70 16.76 -12.69
N ARG A 374 8.12 15.66 -12.24
CA ARG A 374 6.72 15.57 -11.88
C ARG A 374 6.59 15.18 -10.41
N VAL A 375 5.80 15.93 -9.67
CA VAL A 375 5.55 15.68 -8.24
C VAL A 375 4.15 15.13 -8.08
N ALA A 376 4.02 14.10 -7.26
CA ALA A 376 2.72 13.62 -6.83
C ALA A 376 2.70 13.33 -5.33
N LEU A 377 1.50 13.44 -4.75
CA LEU A 377 1.20 13.07 -3.39
C LEU A 377 0.26 11.86 -3.40
N VAL A 378 0.70 10.77 -2.80
CA VAL A 378 -0.16 9.62 -2.51
C VAL A 378 -0.66 9.77 -1.08
N PRO A 379 -1.93 10.16 -0.87
CA PRO A 379 -2.44 10.58 0.44
C PRO A 379 -2.39 9.47 1.48
N VAL A 380 -2.44 8.21 1.05
CA VAL A 380 -2.37 7.05 1.94
C VAL A 380 -1.56 5.96 1.27
N GLY A 381 -0.28 5.88 1.59
CA GLY A 381 0.60 4.81 1.12
C GLY A 381 0.42 3.53 1.92
N TRP A 382 0.50 3.62 3.24
CA TRP A 382 0.31 2.53 4.19
C TRP A 382 0.04 3.10 5.58
N ALA A 383 -0.14 2.22 6.56
CA ALA A 383 -0.21 2.60 7.97
C ALA A 383 1.01 2.11 8.72
N GLN A 384 1.53 2.94 9.60
CA GLN A 384 2.53 2.51 10.57
C GLN A 384 1.84 1.53 11.53
N THR A 385 2.39 0.34 11.58
CA THR A 385 1.80 -0.77 12.31
C THR A 385 1.87 -0.53 13.82
N PRO A 386 0.76 -0.65 14.54
CA PRO A 386 0.77 -0.59 16.01
C PRO A 386 1.56 -1.80 16.57
N THR A 387 1.84 -1.76 17.86
CA THR A 387 2.45 -2.89 18.56
C THR A 387 1.51 -4.11 18.50
N LEU A 388 2.05 -5.33 18.62
CA LEU A 388 1.23 -6.54 18.67
C LEU A 388 0.22 -6.49 19.83
N GLN A 389 0.60 -5.90 20.97
CA GLN A 389 -0.29 -5.74 22.11
C GLN A 389 -1.55 -4.92 21.77
N GLU A 390 -1.40 -3.91 20.93
CA GLU A 390 -2.53 -3.11 20.43
C GLU A 390 -3.38 -3.91 19.44
N ARG A 391 -2.78 -4.80 18.65
CA ARG A 391 -3.47 -5.68 17.70
C ARG A 391 -4.15 -6.88 18.36
N LYS A 392 -3.75 -7.30 19.56
CA LYS A 392 -4.43 -8.34 20.33
C LYS A 392 -5.93 -8.04 20.58
N HIS A 393 -6.32 -6.78 20.43
CA HIS A 393 -7.75 -6.44 20.45
C HIS A 393 -8.52 -7.01 19.26
N LEU A 394 -7.85 -7.31 18.14
CA LEU A 394 -8.48 -7.94 16.98
C LEU A 394 -8.81 -9.43 17.22
N ASP A 395 -8.07 -10.12 18.11
CA ASP A 395 -8.36 -11.51 18.50
C ASP A 395 -9.75 -11.68 19.15
N ARG A 396 -10.31 -10.58 19.63
CA ARG A 396 -11.62 -10.53 20.28
C ARG A 396 -12.70 -9.97 19.35
N LEU A 397 -12.38 -9.88 18.06
CA LEU A 397 -13.33 -9.38 17.08
C LEU A 397 -14.48 -10.40 16.99
N ASP A 398 -15.66 -9.97 17.35
CA ASP A 398 -16.85 -10.79 17.21
C ASP A 398 -17.27 -10.82 15.74
N MET A 399 -16.65 -11.75 14.99
CA MET A 399 -16.92 -11.92 13.57
C MET A 399 -18.37 -12.26 13.29
N ALA A 400 -19.06 -12.93 14.24
CA ALA A 400 -20.48 -13.23 14.09
C ALA A 400 -21.34 -11.96 14.00
N LYS A 401 -21.04 -10.94 14.83
CA LYS A 401 -21.75 -9.65 14.74
C LYS A 401 -21.47 -8.88 13.47
N ILE A 402 -20.32 -9.11 12.84
CA ILE A 402 -19.99 -8.51 11.54
C ILE A 402 -20.75 -9.27 10.45
N GLN A 403 -20.79 -10.58 10.52
CA GLN A 403 -21.53 -11.45 9.59
C GLN A 403 -23.03 -11.18 9.62
N ASP A 404 -23.62 -10.96 10.81
CA ASP A 404 -25.03 -10.59 10.96
C ASP A 404 -25.46 -9.34 10.17
N ARG A 405 -24.49 -8.49 9.81
CA ARG A 405 -24.73 -7.28 9.01
C ARG A 405 -24.29 -7.43 7.56
N HIS A 406 -23.90 -8.63 7.16
CA HIS A 406 -23.34 -8.87 5.83
C HIS A 406 -22.20 -7.90 5.48
N LEU A 407 -21.32 -7.63 6.46
CA LEU A 407 -20.19 -6.71 6.34
C LEU A 407 -18.87 -7.46 6.53
N ALA A 408 -17.95 -7.29 5.59
CA ALA A 408 -16.62 -7.85 5.69
C ALA A 408 -15.54 -6.78 5.45
N PHE A 409 -14.34 -7.04 5.96
CA PHE A 409 -13.18 -6.15 5.80
C PHE A 409 -12.02 -6.94 5.20
N CYS A 410 -11.33 -6.37 4.21
CA CYS A 410 -10.13 -6.98 3.66
C CYS A 410 -9.05 -5.95 3.31
N GLY A 411 -7.80 -6.35 3.47
CA GLY A 411 -6.62 -5.53 3.19
C GLY A 411 -5.55 -5.67 4.28
N ASP A 412 -4.40 -5.10 4.01
CA ASP A 412 -3.20 -5.18 4.85
C ASP A 412 -3.36 -4.58 6.27
N ALA A 413 -4.37 -3.75 6.47
CA ALA A 413 -4.62 -3.09 7.75
C ALA A 413 -5.63 -3.85 8.65
N TYR A 414 -6.29 -4.90 8.15
CA TYR A 414 -7.40 -5.56 8.85
C TYR A 414 -7.05 -6.90 9.49
N GLY A 415 -5.80 -7.35 9.40
CA GLY A 415 -5.37 -8.60 10.02
C GLY A 415 -4.66 -8.40 11.35
N GLN A 416 -4.34 -9.51 11.99
CA GLN A 416 -3.66 -9.56 13.29
C GLN A 416 -2.13 -9.51 13.15
N SER A 417 -1.60 -9.95 12.01
CA SER A 417 -0.16 -9.94 11.73
C SER A 417 0.37 -8.51 11.62
N LEU A 418 1.61 -8.30 11.97
CA LEU A 418 2.35 -7.07 11.68
C LEU A 418 2.87 -7.06 10.24
N ASN A 419 2.83 -8.20 9.56
CA ASN A 419 3.14 -8.32 8.15
C ASN A 419 1.89 -7.97 7.30
N GLY A 420 2.01 -6.93 6.49
CA GLY A 420 0.89 -6.46 5.67
C GLY A 420 0.42 -7.47 4.61
N ASP A 421 1.32 -8.27 4.04
CA ASP A 421 0.95 -9.28 3.05
C ASP A 421 0.20 -10.46 3.68
N ASP A 422 0.59 -10.88 4.89
CA ASP A 422 -0.12 -11.91 5.63
C ASP A 422 -1.53 -11.44 5.98
N ASN A 423 -1.66 -10.22 6.49
CA ASN A 423 -2.97 -9.64 6.76
C ASN A 423 -3.85 -9.55 5.52
N LEU A 424 -3.26 -9.18 4.38
CA LEU A 424 -3.99 -9.12 3.12
C LEU A 424 -4.51 -10.50 2.72
N ILE A 425 -3.66 -11.51 2.75
CA ILE A 425 -4.03 -12.90 2.40
C ILE A 425 -5.15 -13.41 3.32
N GLU A 426 -4.93 -13.33 4.64
CA GLU A 426 -5.88 -13.82 5.65
C GLU A 426 -7.22 -13.09 5.56
N SER A 427 -7.19 -11.77 5.39
CA SER A 427 -8.41 -10.98 5.28
C SER A 427 -9.17 -11.21 3.98
N VAL A 428 -8.49 -11.47 2.86
CA VAL A 428 -9.13 -11.84 1.59
C VAL A 428 -9.84 -13.19 1.73
N ILE A 429 -9.18 -14.17 2.35
CA ILE A 429 -9.79 -15.49 2.60
C ILE A 429 -11.04 -15.33 3.46
N SER A 430 -10.90 -14.69 4.63
CA SER A 430 -11.99 -14.49 5.57
C SER A 430 -13.17 -13.71 4.97
N ALA A 431 -12.89 -12.63 4.23
CA ALA A 431 -13.93 -11.86 3.57
C ALA A 431 -14.65 -12.65 2.47
N SER A 432 -13.90 -13.45 1.69
CA SER A 432 -14.50 -14.30 0.66
C SER A 432 -15.41 -15.37 1.25
N GLU A 433 -15.04 -15.98 2.37
CA GLU A 433 -15.86 -16.95 3.08
C GLU A 433 -17.13 -16.31 3.66
N ALA A 434 -17.00 -15.12 4.26
CA ALA A 434 -18.12 -14.40 4.87
C ALA A 434 -19.18 -13.96 3.85
N ILE A 435 -18.81 -13.70 2.61
CA ILE A 435 -19.78 -13.30 1.57
C ILE A 435 -20.27 -14.46 0.72
N SER A 436 -19.69 -15.64 0.84
CA SER A 436 -20.13 -16.85 0.14
C SER A 436 -21.07 -17.71 0.98
N SER A 437 -21.18 -17.45 2.28
CA SER A 437 -22.11 -18.07 3.21
C SER A 437 -23.46 -17.33 3.23
#